data_de3e37e8bc2b15a825c254c6259f0eb6
#
_entry.id   de3e37e8bc2b15a825c254c6259f0eb6
#
_cell.length_a   1.000
_cell.length_b   1.000
_cell.length_c   1.000
_cell.angle_alpha   90.00
_cell.angle_beta   90.00
_cell.angle_gamma   90.00
#
_symmetry.space_group_name_H-M   'P 1'
#
loop_
_entity.id
_entity.type
_entity.pdbx_description
1 polymer ?
#
loop_
_entity_poly.entity_id
_entity_poly.type
_entity_poly.pdbx_seq_one_letter_code
_entity_poly.pdbx_strand_id
1 'polypeptide(L)'
;DAMDACYGNPSSGHATGLRARALLDGVRERARRMIGAGAGKVIFTSGATEGIQTAVLSALCAVRERQAAGETVGDLLIYGSTEHKAVPEALAHWNRLLGTGLTLRALPVDDEGRHRLDVLRQLAPRAAMVCTMAANNETGTVSDLAAIEKVRLVSASRAYWMVDSVQALGK
;
A
#
# COMPACT_ATOMS: atom_id res chain seq x y z
N ASP A 1 7.82 32.48 2.00
CA ASP A 1 8.10 31.05 1.76
C ASP A 1 7.76 30.28 3.04
N ALA A 2 7.37 28.98 2.91
CA ALA A 2 7.02 28.16 4.07
C ALA A 2 8.22 27.94 4.99
N MET A 3 9.42 27.86 4.45
CA MET A 3 10.65 27.72 5.23
C MET A 3 10.98 28.97 6.05
N ASP A 4 10.62 30.15 5.56
CA ASP A 4 10.84 31.40 6.27
C ASP A 4 9.78 31.66 7.35
N ALA A 5 8.53 31.32 7.07
CA ALA A 5 7.38 31.63 7.93
C ALA A 5 7.03 30.52 8.93
N CYS A 6 7.36 29.25 8.64
CA CYS A 6 6.91 28.07 9.38
C CYS A 6 8.03 27.07 9.67
N TYR A 7 9.24 27.55 9.98
CA TYR A 7 10.43 26.74 10.27
C TYR A 7 10.38 25.94 11.58
N GLY A 8 9.35 26.14 12.38
CA GLY A 8 9.22 25.48 13.69
C GLY A 8 9.01 23.97 13.61
N ASN A 9 9.44 23.24 14.64
CA ASN A 9 9.14 21.82 14.77
C ASN A 9 7.63 21.62 15.00
N PRO A 10 6.89 20.95 14.11
CA PRO A 10 5.44 20.77 14.25
C PRO A 10 5.02 19.92 15.46
N SER A 11 5.97 19.24 16.11
CA SER A 11 5.72 18.51 17.37
C SER A 11 5.80 19.37 18.62
N SER A 12 6.29 20.61 18.51
CA SER A 12 6.46 21.51 19.64
C SER A 12 5.16 22.28 19.97
N GLY A 13 4.94 22.53 21.28
CA GLY A 13 3.76 23.24 21.77
C GLY A 13 3.84 24.77 21.72
N HIS A 14 5.00 25.36 21.35
CA HIS A 14 5.14 26.81 21.26
C HIS A 14 4.58 27.36 19.94
N ALA A 15 4.34 28.67 19.87
CA ALA A 15 3.63 29.32 18.77
C ALA A 15 4.22 29.00 17.37
N THR A 16 5.54 28.92 17.22
CA THR A 16 6.20 28.60 15.95
C THR A 16 5.95 27.15 15.55
N GLY A 17 5.99 26.21 16.51
CA GLY A 17 5.67 24.79 16.24
C GLY A 17 4.20 24.60 15.87
N LEU A 18 3.28 25.29 16.56
CA LEU A 18 1.86 25.22 16.24
C LEU A 18 1.54 25.74 14.83
N ARG A 19 2.21 26.83 14.38
CA ARG A 19 2.08 27.32 13.00
C ARG A 19 2.58 26.29 11.97
N ALA A 20 3.72 25.67 12.22
CA ALA A 20 4.26 24.63 11.35
C ALA A 20 3.31 23.41 11.28
N ARG A 21 2.75 22.99 12.42
CA ARG A 21 1.74 21.93 12.48
C ARG A 21 0.50 22.28 11.67
N ALA A 22 -0.07 23.46 11.85
CA ALA A 22 -1.26 23.90 11.13
C ALA A 22 -1.03 23.91 9.59
N LEU A 23 0.15 24.35 9.14
CA LEU A 23 0.52 24.28 7.73
C LEU A 23 0.54 22.84 7.23
N LEU A 24 1.23 21.94 7.93
CA LEU A 24 1.37 20.53 7.56
C LEU A 24 0.01 19.81 7.53
N ASP A 25 -0.82 20.04 8.53
CA ASP A 25 -2.17 19.44 8.60
C ASP A 25 -3.07 19.98 7.48
N GLY A 26 -2.97 21.26 7.14
CA GLY A 26 -3.66 21.85 6.00
C GLY A 26 -3.22 21.22 4.66
N VAL A 27 -1.93 20.90 4.49
CA VAL A 27 -1.43 20.21 3.28
C VAL A 27 -1.93 18.77 3.23
N ARG A 28 -1.89 18.04 4.35
CA ARG A 28 -2.44 16.67 4.44
C ARG A 28 -3.91 16.63 4.08
N GLU A 29 -4.69 17.58 4.62
CA GLU A 29 -6.13 17.63 4.34
C GLU A 29 -6.43 17.95 2.87
N ARG A 30 -5.65 18.84 2.23
CA ARG A 30 -5.78 19.09 0.78
C ARG A 30 -5.44 17.84 -0.03
N ALA A 31 -4.31 17.18 0.29
CA ALA A 31 -3.93 15.93 -0.38
C ALA A 31 -5.01 14.86 -0.21
N ARG A 32 -5.51 14.66 1.02
CA ARG A 32 -6.58 13.70 1.33
C ARG A 32 -7.82 13.91 0.46
N ARG A 33 -8.24 15.18 0.30
CA ARG A 33 -9.40 15.54 -0.54
C ARG A 33 -9.12 15.31 -2.02
N MET A 34 -7.93 15.69 -2.52
CA MET A 34 -7.56 15.54 -3.92
C MET A 34 -7.55 14.08 -4.37
N ILE A 35 -7.11 13.16 -3.50
CA ILE A 35 -7.06 11.72 -3.82
C ILE A 35 -8.34 10.97 -3.43
N GLY A 36 -9.35 11.65 -2.92
CA GLY A 36 -10.59 11.01 -2.50
C GLY A 36 -10.45 10.02 -1.35
N ALA A 37 -9.48 10.22 -0.46
CA ALA A 37 -9.15 9.24 0.60
C ALA A 37 -10.20 9.12 1.72
N GLY A 38 -11.31 9.84 1.66
CA GLY A 38 -12.40 9.76 2.63
C GLY A 38 -11.91 9.98 4.06
N ALA A 39 -12.07 8.99 4.94
CA ALA A 39 -11.58 8.99 6.32
C ALA A 39 -10.10 8.53 6.43
N GLY A 40 -9.45 8.21 5.32
CA GLY A 40 -8.06 7.77 5.29
C GLY A 40 -7.08 8.82 5.78
N LYS A 41 -5.88 8.38 6.13
CA LYS A 41 -4.77 9.23 6.57
C LYS A 41 -3.78 9.44 5.44
N VAL A 42 -3.22 10.64 5.35
CA VAL A 42 -2.09 10.94 4.44
C VAL A 42 -0.81 11.01 5.27
N ILE A 43 0.18 10.23 4.85
CA ILE A 43 1.52 10.20 5.42
C ILE A 43 2.50 10.60 4.31
N PHE A 44 3.30 11.63 4.55
CA PHE A 44 4.38 12.01 3.64
C PHE A 44 5.63 11.19 3.94
N THR A 45 6.23 10.67 2.90
CA THR A 45 7.46 9.87 2.94
C THR A 45 8.51 10.48 2.03
N SER A 46 9.75 10.03 2.13
CA SER A 46 10.86 10.48 1.25
C SER A 46 10.71 10.01 -0.19
N GLY A 47 9.87 9.00 -0.43
CA GLY A 47 9.60 8.46 -1.75
C GLY A 47 8.79 7.16 -1.70
N ALA A 48 8.43 6.63 -2.88
CA ALA A 48 7.60 5.44 -3.00
C ALA A 48 8.18 4.21 -2.31
N THR A 49 9.49 4.01 -2.37
CA THR A 49 10.15 2.87 -1.71
C THR A 49 9.92 2.89 -0.19
N GLU A 50 10.05 4.05 0.47
CA GLU A 50 9.72 4.17 1.90
C GLU A 50 8.23 3.92 2.14
N GLY A 51 7.35 4.45 1.28
CA GLY A 51 5.91 4.22 1.36
C GLY A 51 5.56 2.73 1.27
N ILE A 52 6.14 2.00 0.31
CA ILE A 52 5.98 0.56 0.13
C ILE A 52 6.49 -0.20 1.37
N GLN A 53 7.71 0.10 1.83
CA GLN A 53 8.29 -0.54 3.02
C GLN A 53 7.39 -0.34 4.24
N THR A 54 6.89 0.88 4.46
CA THR A 54 6.02 1.23 5.59
C THR A 54 4.67 0.51 5.49
N ALA A 55 4.06 0.47 4.31
CA ALA A 55 2.77 -0.20 4.10
C ALA A 55 2.88 -1.72 4.31
N VAL A 56 3.91 -2.35 3.74
CA VAL A 56 4.15 -3.78 3.89
C VAL A 56 4.47 -4.14 5.34
N LEU A 57 5.38 -3.41 5.99
CA LEU A 57 5.69 -3.62 7.41
C LEU A 57 4.44 -3.51 8.28
N SER A 58 3.64 -2.44 8.11
CA SER A 58 2.43 -2.23 8.90
C SER A 58 1.40 -3.34 8.72
N ALA A 59 1.19 -3.79 7.47
CA ALA A 59 0.27 -4.89 7.17
C ALA A 59 0.76 -6.21 7.79
N LEU A 60 2.05 -6.52 7.67
CA LEU A 60 2.60 -7.77 8.20
C LEU A 60 2.71 -7.77 9.73
N CYS A 61 2.92 -6.62 10.37
CA CYS A 61 2.78 -6.50 11.83
C CYS A 61 1.35 -6.85 12.27
N ALA A 62 0.34 -6.28 11.61
CA ALA A 62 -1.05 -6.59 11.93
C ALA A 62 -1.43 -8.06 11.63
N VAL A 63 -0.88 -8.65 10.57
CA VAL A 63 -1.02 -10.10 10.30
C VAL A 63 -0.40 -10.91 11.43
N ARG A 64 0.81 -10.54 11.89
CA ARG A 64 1.50 -11.22 12.99
C ARG A 64 0.72 -11.15 14.30
N GLU A 65 0.14 -9.99 14.61
CA GLU A 65 -0.72 -9.81 15.79
C GLU A 65 -1.95 -10.73 15.73
N ARG A 66 -2.61 -10.81 14.57
CA ARG A 66 -3.75 -11.69 14.35
C ARG A 66 -3.37 -13.17 14.48
N GLN A 67 -2.22 -13.58 13.93
CA GLN A 67 -1.68 -14.94 14.11
C GLN A 67 -1.44 -15.24 15.59
N ALA A 68 -0.84 -14.31 16.33
CA ALA A 68 -0.58 -14.47 17.76
C ALA A 68 -1.86 -14.54 18.59
N ALA A 69 -2.93 -13.89 18.14
CA ALA A 69 -4.28 -13.98 18.73
C ALA A 69 -5.03 -15.27 18.34
N GLY A 70 -4.44 -16.16 17.54
CA GLY A 70 -5.08 -17.40 17.07
C GLY A 70 -6.13 -17.19 15.98
N GLU A 71 -6.17 -16.02 15.35
CA GLU A 71 -7.09 -15.78 14.24
C GLU A 71 -6.64 -16.52 12.97
N THR A 72 -7.62 -16.98 12.20
CA THR A 72 -7.34 -17.49 10.85
C THR A 72 -6.95 -16.32 9.94
N VAL A 73 -5.73 -16.35 9.44
CA VAL A 73 -5.23 -15.42 8.42
C VAL A 73 -4.86 -16.20 7.15
N GLY A 74 -4.90 -15.54 6.01
CA GLY A 74 -4.42 -16.14 4.77
C GLY A 74 -2.92 -16.48 4.86
N ASP A 75 -2.49 -17.42 4.06
CA ASP A 75 -1.10 -17.92 4.02
C ASP A 75 -0.30 -17.40 2.81
N LEU A 76 -0.90 -16.53 1.98
CA LEU A 76 -0.27 -15.98 0.78
C LEU A 76 -0.03 -14.47 0.86
N LEU A 77 1.15 -14.06 0.39
CA LEU A 77 1.47 -12.69 -0.01
C LEU A 77 1.46 -12.62 -1.53
N ILE A 78 0.43 -12.02 -2.11
CA ILE A 78 0.23 -11.96 -3.55
C ILE A 78 0.74 -10.61 -4.05
N TYR A 79 1.52 -10.60 -5.13
CA TYR A 79 1.98 -9.37 -5.80
C TYR A 79 1.93 -9.52 -7.31
N GLY A 80 1.60 -8.45 -8.04
CA GLY A 80 1.62 -8.45 -9.50
C GLY A 80 3.01 -8.77 -10.04
N SER A 81 3.12 -9.64 -11.04
CA SER A 81 4.42 -10.04 -11.60
C SER A 81 5.20 -8.88 -12.24
N THR A 82 4.50 -7.79 -12.54
CA THR A 82 5.05 -6.56 -13.12
C THR A 82 5.25 -5.43 -12.09
N GLU A 83 5.11 -5.72 -10.80
CA GLU A 83 5.38 -4.74 -9.74
C GLU A 83 6.82 -4.23 -9.79
N HIS A 84 7.01 -2.98 -9.33
CA HIS A 84 8.36 -2.49 -9.07
C HIS A 84 9.05 -3.39 -8.03
N LYS A 85 10.34 -3.67 -8.22
CA LYS A 85 11.13 -4.60 -7.37
C LYS A 85 11.04 -4.31 -5.87
N ALA A 86 10.81 -3.07 -5.47
CA ALA A 86 10.63 -2.68 -4.07
C ALA A 86 9.48 -3.44 -3.38
N VAL A 87 8.44 -3.86 -4.14
CA VAL A 87 7.29 -4.59 -3.59
C VAL A 87 7.66 -6.02 -3.18
N PRO A 88 8.12 -6.90 -4.10
CA PRO A 88 8.49 -8.26 -3.70
C PRO A 88 9.66 -8.29 -2.73
N GLU A 89 10.62 -7.36 -2.82
CA GLU A 89 11.72 -7.25 -1.87
C GLU A 89 11.23 -6.91 -0.46
N ALA A 90 10.31 -5.93 -0.32
CA ALA A 90 9.70 -5.58 0.97
C ALA A 90 8.91 -6.75 1.56
N LEU A 91 8.08 -7.42 0.74
CA LEU A 91 7.32 -8.60 1.17
C LEU A 91 8.25 -9.71 1.68
N ALA A 92 9.28 -10.05 0.93
CA ALA A 92 10.25 -11.07 1.34
C ALA A 92 11.01 -10.71 2.61
N HIS A 93 11.47 -9.46 2.70
CA HIS A 93 12.25 -8.96 3.84
C HIS A 93 11.44 -9.00 5.14
N TRP A 94 10.27 -8.36 5.14
CA TRP A 94 9.46 -8.23 6.35
C TRP A 94 8.79 -9.54 6.76
N ASN A 95 8.37 -10.39 5.79
CA ASN A 95 7.87 -11.73 6.07
C ASN A 95 8.91 -12.57 6.84
N ARG A 96 10.17 -12.55 6.38
CA ARG A 96 11.28 -13.25 7.05
C ARG A 96 11.57 -12.63 8.42
N LEU A 97 11.69 -11.32 8.52
CA LEU A 97 12.11 -10.64 9.76
C LEU A 97 11.05 -10.79 10.86
N LEU A 98 9.78 -10.70 10.53
CA LEU A 98 8.67 -10.86 11.47
C LEU A 98 8.31 -12.33 11.73
N GLY A 99 8.87 -13.27 10.97
CA GLY A 99 8.57 -14.70 11.10
C GLY A 99 7.10 -15.03 10.86
N THR A 100 6.43 -14.35 9.92
CA THR A 100 5.01 -14.59 9.63
C THR A 100 4.75 -15.90 8.91
N GLY A 101 5.78 -16.50 8.26
CA GLY A 101 5.69 -17.81 7.60
C GLY A 101 4.83 -17.84 6.34
N LEU A 102 4.53 -16.69 5.74
CA LEU A 102 3.65 -16.58 4.57
C LEU A 102 4.41 -16.91 3.28
N THR A 103 3.70 -17.43 2.29
CA THR A 103 4.26 -17.77 0.98
C THR A 103 4.06 -16.62 0.00
N LEU A 104 5.14 -16.14 -0.64
CA LEU A 104 5.07 -15.16 -1.71
C LEU A 104 4.55 -15.81 -3.00
N ARG A 105 3.61 -15.16 -3.66
CA ARG A 105 3.04 -15.63 -4.91
C ARG A 105 2.90 -14.49 -5.91
N ALA A 106 3.61 -14.58 -7.04
CA ALA A 106 3.42 -13.67 -8.15
C ALA A 106 2.05 -13.91 -8.81
N LEU A 107 1.28 -12.85 -9.02
CA LEU A 107 0.08 -12.84 -9.83
C LEU A 107 0.49 -12.57 -11.29
N PRO A 108 0.31 -13.53 -12.21
CA PRO A 108 0.70 -13.33 -13.59
C PRO A 108 -0.13 -12.26 -14.29
N VAL A 109 0.41 -11.76 -15.38
CA VAL A 109 -0.28 -10.86 -16.31
C VAL A 109 -0.52 -11.58 -17.65
N ASP A 110 -1.40 -11.02 -18.47
CA ASP A 110 -1.60 -11.42 -19.86
C ASP A 110 -0.57 -10.74 -20.80
N ASP A 111 -0.70 -10.97 -22.10
CA ASP A 111 0.21 -10.44 -23.12
C ASP A 111 0.14 -8.90 -23.24
N GLU A 112 -0.94 -8.27 -22.71
CA GLU A 112 -1.08 -6.82 -22.62
C GLU A 112 -0.62 -6.25 -21.26
N GLY A 113 -0.08 -7.10 -20.39
CA GLY A 113 0.41 -6.71 -19.05
C GLY A 113 -0.69 -6.54 -18.00
N ARG A 114 -1.91 -7.00 -18.26
CA ARG A 114 -3.03 -6.91 -17.32
C ARG A 114 -3.03 -8.10 -16.37
N HIS A 115 -3.35 -7.85 -15.11
CA HIS A 115 -3.40 -8.91 -14.09
C HIS A 115 -4.44 -9.99 -14.45
N ARG A 116 -4.04 -11.25 -14.34
CA ARG A 116 -4.91 -12.42 -14.55
C ARG A 116 -5.91 -12.56 -13.41
N LEU A 117 -7.10 -12.00 -13.58
CA LEU A 117 -8.18 -12.01 -12.57
C LEU A 117 -8.72 -13.42 -12.27
N ASP A 118 -8.65 -14.32 -13.24
CA ASP A 118 -8.99 -15.74 -13.06
C ASP A 118 -8.05 -16.42 -12.03
N VAL A 119 -6.75 -16.13 -12.11
CA VAL A 119 -5.75 -16.59 -11.15
C VAL A 119 -5.95 -15.91 -9.79
N LEU A 120 -6.21 -14.59 -9.79
CA LEU A 120 -6.48 -13.87 -8.54
C LEU A 120 -7.71 -14.45 -7.80
N ARG A 121 -8.79 -14.82 -8.50
CA ARG A 121 -9.97 -15.45 -7.87
C ARG A 121 -9.64 -16.75 -7.15
N GLN A 122 -8.69 -17.53 -7.68
CA GLN A 122 -8.25 -18.78 -7.06
C GLN A 122 -7.38 -18.54 -5.82
N LEU A 123 -6.56 -17.49 -5.84
CA LEU A 123 -5.60 -17.20 -4.76
C LEU A 123 -6.18 -16.32 -3.64
N ALA A 124 -7.12 -15.43 -3.96
CA ALA A 124 -7.63 -14.41 -3.04
C ALA A 124 -8.21 -14.96 -1.72
N PRO A 125 -8.88 -16.12 -1.68
CA PRO A 125 -9.37 -16.69 -0.41
C PRO A 125 -8.24 -17.00 0.59
N ARG A 126 -7.03 -17.21 0.10
CA ARG A 126 -5.84 -17.53 0.88
C ARG A 126 -4.92 -16.31 1.11
N ALA A 127 -5.28 -15.15 0.61
CA ALA A 127 -4.43 -13.97 0.71
C ALA A 127 -4.44 -13.38 2.13
N ALA A 128 -3.26 -13.10 2.68
CA ALA A 128 -3.06 -12.20 3.82
C ALA A 128 -2.84 -10.76 3.35
N MET A 129 -2.17 -10.60 2.20
CA MET A 129 -1.96 -9.30 1.56
C MET A 129 -1.94 -9.47 0.03
N VAL A 130 -2.47 -8.48 -0.67
CA VAL A 130 -2.38 -8.34 -2.13
C VAL A 130 -1.71 -7.01 -2.44
N CYS A 131 -0.75 -7.01 -3.37
CA CYS A 131 -0.07 -5.81 -3.84
C CYS A 131 -0.24 -5.73 -5.36
N THR A 132 -0.75 -4.61 -5.87
CA THR A 132 -0.91 -4.38 -7.31
C THR A 132 -0.58 -2.93 -7.64
N MET A 133 0.05 -2.68 -8.79
CA MET A 133 0.24 -1.32 -9.26
C MET A 133 -0.98 -0.83 -10.05
N ALA A 134 -1.24 0.47 -9.97
CA ALA A 134 -2.33 1.11 -10.71
C ALA A 134 -1.97 1.34 -12.19
N ALA A 135 -0.72 1.70 -12.46
CA ALA A 135 -0.19 1.83 -13.82
C ALA A 135 1.28 1.40 -13.84
N ASN A 136 1.67 0.64 -14.85
CA ASN A 136 3.04 0.13 -14.97
C ASN A 136 3.97 1.22 -15.53
N ASN A 137 5.14 1.37 -14.89
CA ASN A 137 6.13 2.40 -15.24
C ASN A 137 6.90 2.12 -16.53
N GLU A 138 6.91 0.88 -17.02
CA GLU A 138 7.65 0.47 -18.22
C GLU A 138 6.73 0.31 -19.43
N THR A 139 5.59 -0.35 -19.24
CA THR A 139 4.66 -0.67 -20.34
C THR A 139 3.53 0.34 -20.48
N GLY A 140 3.26 1.14 -19.44
CA GLY A 140 2.11 2.05 -19.40
C GLY A 140 0.76 1.34 -19.19
N THR A 141 0.74 0.04 -19.00
CA THR A 141 -0.50 -0.73 -18.78
C THR A 141 -1.20 -0.24 -17.52
N VAL A 142 -2.47 0.13 -17.64
CA VAL A 142 -3.33 0.56 -16.53
C VAL A 142 -4.11 -0.64 -16.01
N SER A 143 -4.03 -0.87 -14.70
CA SER A 143 -4.74 -1.96 -14.03
C SER A 143 -6.21 -1.65 -13.81
N ASP A 144 -7.09 -2.64 -14.01
CA ASP A 144 -8.50 -2.55 -13.63
C ASP A 144 -8.64 -2.78 -12.11
N LEU A 145 -8.41 -1.72 -11.33
CA LEU A 145 -8.49 -1.76 -9.87
C LEU A 145 -9.89 -2.12 -9.39
N ALA A 146 -10.95 -1.71 -10.11
CA ALA A 146 -12.33 -2.02 -9.74
C ALA A 146 -12.61 -3.52 -9.87
N ALA A 147 -12.12 -4.16 -10.94
CA ALA A 147 -12.23 -5.61 -11.11
C ALA A 147 -11.41 -6.38 -10.05
N ILE A 148 -10.22 -5.91 -9.69
CA ILE A 148 -9.39 -6.50 -8.62
C ILE A 148 -10.13 -6.40 -7.28
N GLU A 149 -10.68 -5.24 -6.93
CA GLU A 149 -11.47 -5.05 -5.72
C GLU A 149 -12.68 -5.98 -5.66
N LYS A 150 -13.42 -6.09 -6.77
CA LYS A 150 -14.57 -7.00 -6.87
C LYS A 150 -14.17 -8.45 -6.57
N VAL A 151 -13.03 -8.92 -7.09
CA VAL A 151 -12.51 -10.26 -6.79
C VAL A 151 -12.21 -10.40 -5.31
N ARG A 152 -11.57 -9.41 -4.69
CA ARG A 152 -11.28 -9.41 -3.24
C ARG A 152 -12.55 -9.48 -2.39
N LEU A 153 -13.56 -8.68 -2.71
CA LEU A 153 -14.83 -8.62 -1.99
C LEU A 153 -15.62 -9.93 -2.11
N VAL A 154 -15.72 -10.49 -3.30
CA VAL A 154 -16.45 -11.74 -3.56
C VAL A 154 -15.79 -12.94 -2.87
N SER A 155 -14.46 -12.96 -2.79
CA SER A 155 -13.73 -14.04 -2.09
C SER A 155 -13.79 -13.94 -0.56
N ALA A 156 -14.54 -12.97 -0.01
CA ALA A 156 -14.59 -12.67 1.44
C ALA A 156 -13.19 -12.52 2.07
N SER A 157 -12.22 -12.13 1.28
CA SER A 157 -10.83 -11.99 1.71
C SER A 157 -10.69 -10.79 2.66
N ARG A 158 -10.16 -11.04 3.85
CA ARG A 158 -9.74 -10.02 4.81
C ARG A 158 -8.29 -9.55 4.56
N ALA A 159 -7.76 -9.82 3.37
CA ALA A 159 -6.43 -9.44 2.96
C ALA A 159 -6.25 -7.92 2.91
N TYR A 160 -5.11 -7.45 3.38
CA TYR A 160 -4.70 -6.07 3.09
C TYR A 160 -4.46 -5.90 1.60
N TRP A 161 -4.81 -4.73 1.07
CA TRP A 161 -4.54 -4.41 -0.33
C TRP A 161 -3.71 -3.14 -0.41
N MET A 162 -2.52 -3.26 -0.99
CA MET A 162 -1.65 -2.14 -1.30
C MET A 162 -1.71 -1.87 -2.81
N VAL A 163 -1.92 -0.62 -3.18
CA VAL A 163 -1.89 -0.18 -4.58
C VAL A 163 -0.74 0.81 -4.75
N ASP A 164 0.26 0.43 -5.55
CA ASP A 164 1.30 1.37 -5.99
C ASP A 164 0.71 2.27 -7.10
N SER A 165 0.56 3.55 -6.78
CA SER A 165 -0.03 4.55 -7.67
C SER A 165 0.98 5.59 -8.17
N VAL A 166 2.29 5.32 -8.09
CA VAL A 166 3.35 6.25 -8.49
C VAL A 166 3.17 6.75 -9.92
N GLN A 167 2.73 5.90 -10.83
CA GLN A 167 2.51 6.27 -12.23
C GLN A 167 1.07 6.67 -12.55
N ALA A 168 0.16 6.67 -11.59
CA ALA A 168 -1.26 6.97 -11.84
C ALA A 168 -1.73 8.24 -11.13
N LEU A 169 -1.19 8.54 -9.94
CA LEU A 169 -1.69 9.65 -9.12
C LEU A 169 -1.30 11.01 -9.74
N GLY A 170 -2.32 11.80 -10.07
CA GLY A 170 -2.13 13.16 -10.62
C GLY A 170 -1.79 13.20 -12.11
N LYS A 171 -2.06 12.13 -12.84
CA LYS A 171 -1.85 12.05 -14.31
C LYS A 171 -3.16 11.82 -15.04
#